data_29970b939567cf690899b60d3a554477
#
_entry.id   29970b939567cf690899b60d3a554477
#
_cell.length_a   1.000
_cell.length_b   1.000
_cell.length_c   1.000
_cell.angle_alpha   90.00
_cell.angle_beta   90.00
_cell.angle_gamma   90.00
#
_symmetry.space_group_name_H-M   'P 1'
#
loop_
_entity.id
_entity.type
_entity.pdbx_description
1 polymer ?
#
loop_
_entity_poly.entity_id
_entity_poly.type
_entity_poly.pdbx_seq_one_letter_code
_entity_poly.pdbx_strand_id
1 'polypeptide(L)'
;MTARLRVRALVLAAGLAFGIAGCSPLPVRTVTIGDQPWTVYEGSANGMRGLPGFGDVDGMLFDMGRNVDPAAVGFGMEDVGYPIDIAWFDGSGALVSTASMAACEAPPCPVYRADGPYRWAVEGRVGAFSDMGPEDRLVVED
;
A
#
# COMPACT_ATOMS: atom_id res chain seq x y z
N MET A 1 37.29 -16.80 67.20
CA MET A 1 36.04 -16.56 66.43
C MET A 1 36.37 -15.63 65.29
N THR A 2 36.59 -16.15 64.13
CA THR A 2 36.97 -15.35 62.94
C THR A 2 35.81 -15.37 61.97
N ALA A 3 35.12 -14.25 61.87
CA ALA A 3 34.00 -14.05 60.91
C ALA A 3 34.59 -13.83 59.51
N ARG A 4 34.31 -14.75 58.56
CA ARG A 4 34.67 -14.61 57.14
C ARG A 4 33.56 -13.80 56.45
N LEU A 5 33.92 -12.59 56.08
CA LEU A 5 33.09 -11.73 55.23
C LEU A 5 33.13 -12.26 53.80
N ARG A 6 32.01 -12.77 53.28
CA ARG A 6 31.87 -13.16 51.86
C ARG A 6 31.44 -11.95 51.05
N VAL A 7 32.35 -11.41 50.29
CA VAL A 7 32.08 -10.40 49.27
C VAL A 7 31.43 -11.12 48.08
N ARG A 8 30.16 -10.83 47.83
CA ARG A 8 29.46 -11.23 46.61
C ARG A 8 29.77 -10.20 45.55
N ALA A 9 30.55 -10.60 44.53
CA ALA A 9 30.73 -9.81 43.35
C ALA A 9 29.44 -9.81 42.51
N LEU A 10 28.85 -8.63 42.35
CA LEU A 10 27.73 -8.40 41.44
C LEU A 10 28.31 -8.22 40.04
N VAL A 11 28.13 -9.21 39.18
CA VAL A 11 28.45 -9.09 37.74
C VAL A 11 27.28 -8.38 37.08
N LEU A 12 27.45 -7.10 36.77
CA LEU A 12 26.53 -6.38 35.87
C LEU A 12 26.83 -6.82 34.43
N ALA A 13 25.98 -7.68 33.90
CA ALA A 13 25.96 -7.95 32.47
C ALA A 13 25.27 -6.78 31.76
N ALA A 14 26.05 -5.87 31.17
CA ALA A 14 25.55 -4.87 30.23
C ALA A 14 25.16 -5.57 28.94
N GLY A 15 23.89 -5.91 28.81
CA GLY A 15 23.31 -6.39 27.57
C GLY A 15 23.24 -5.24 26.57
N LEU A 16 24.14 -5.24 25.57
CA LEU A 16 23.98 -4.41 24.37
C LEU A 16 22.76 -4.96 23.59
N ALA A 17 21.62 -4.30 23.76
CA ALA A 17 20.50 -4.50 22.87
C ALA A 17 20.88 -3.89 21.50
N PHE A 18 21.33 -4.71 20.57
CA PHE A 18 21.36 -4.35 19.16
C PHE A 18 19.92 -4.21 18.72
N GLY A 19 19.44 -2.96 18.65
CA GLY A 19 18.21 -2.62 17.97
C GLY A 19 18.35 -2.99 16.50
N ILE A 20 17.77 -4.12 16.10
CA ILE A 20 17.47 -4.39 14.71
C ILE A 20 16.52 -3.27 14.30
N ALA A 21 16.99 -2.34 13.46
CA ALA A 21 16.14 -1.43 12.74
C ALA A 21 15.28 -2.30 11.80
N GLY A 22 14.17 -2.83 12.34
CA GLY A 22 13.19 -3.56 11.56
C GLY A 22 12.58 -2.58 10.56
N CYS A 23 12.61 -2.91 9.26
CA CYS A 23 11.71 -2.28 8.30
C CYS A 23 10.30 -2.46 8.88
N SER A 24 9.67 -1.36 9.30
CA SER A 24 8.27 -1.41 9.70
C SER A 24 7.47 -1.85 8.49
N PRO A 25 6.63 -2.88 8.60
CA PRO A 25 5.77 -3.28 7.49
C PRO A 25 4.88 -2.10 7.10
N LEU A 26 4.50 -2.02 5.82
CA LEU A 26 3.54 -1.02 5.36
C LEU A 26 2.25 -1.17 6.16
N PRO A 27 1.62 -0.05 6.57
CA PRO A 27 0.32 -0.11 7.22
C PRO A 27 -0.70 -0.81 6.32
N VAL A 28 -1.56 -1.62 6.92
CA VAL A 28 -2.66 -2.29 6.22
C VAL A 28 -4.00 -1.91 6.82
N ARG A 29 -5.03 -1.89 5.99
CA ARG A 29 -6.42 -1.70 6.41
C ARG A 29 -7.35 -2.57 5.58
N THR A 30 -8.58 -2.73 6.06
CA THR A 30 -9.65 -3.37 5.30
C THR A 30 -10.54 -2.31 4.68
N VAL A 31 -10.90 -2.52 3.42
CA VAL A 31 -11.91 -1.75 2.68
C VAL A 31 -12.89 -2.73 2.05
N THR A 32 -14.02 -2.24 1.56
CA THR A 32 -14.96 -3.07 0.79
C THR A 32 -15.02 -2.53 -0.64
N ILE A 33 -14.90 -3.42 -1.62
CA ILE A 33 -15.10 -3.09 -3.04
C ILE A 33 -16.23 -3.97 -3.57
N GLY A 34 -17.31 -3.34 -4.03
CA GLY A 34 -18.54 -4.06 -4.30
C GLY A 34 -19.09 -4.67 -3.02
N ASP A 35 -19.16 -6.00 -2.96
CA ASP A 35 -19.57 -6.77 -1.77
C ASP A 35 -18.40 -7.54 -1.12
N GLN A 36 -17.16 -7.34 -1.59
CA GLN A 36 -16.00 -8.09 -1.16
C GLN A 36 -15.10 -7.26 -0.22
N PRO A 37 -14.68 -7.83 0.93
CA PRO A 37 -13.66 -7.22 1.77
C PRO A 37 -12.28 -7.37 1.09
N TRP A 38 -11.51 -6.30 1.12
CA TRP A 38 -10.14 -6.25 0.63
C TRP A 38 -9.20 -5.84 1.75
N THR A 39 -8.12 -6.57 1.95
CA THR A 39 -7.01 -6.13 2.78
C THR A 39 -6.02 -5.39 1.89
N VAL A 40 -5.74 -4.13 2.19
CA VAL A 40 -4.91 -3.29 1.33
C VAL A 40 -3.79 -2.64 2.12
N TYR A 41 -2.63 -2.42 1.47
CA TYR A 41 -1.62 -1.50 1.97
C TYR A 41 -2.15 -0.07 1.88
N GLU A 42 -1.77 0.78 2.83
CA GLU A 42 -1.92 2.23 2.69
C GLU A 42 -0.84 2.77 1.76
N GLY A 43 -1.26 3.31 0.63
CA GLY A 43 -0.39 3.80 -0.42
C GLY A 43 0.32 5.10 -0.05
N SER A 44 1.49 5.28 -0.62
CA SER A 44 2.30 6.48 -0.52
C SER A 44 2.79 6.92 -1.90
N ALA A 45 3.51 8.04 -1.96
CA ALA A 45 4.11 8.52 -3.21
C ALA A 45 5.07 7.50 -3.88
N ASN A 46 5.58 6.53 -3.12
CA ASN A 46 6.43 5.48 -3.68
C ASN A 46 5.63 4.34 -4.32
N GLY A 47 4.32 4.22 -4.01
CA GLY A 47 3.48 3.16 -4.54
C GLY A 47 4.09 1.77 -4.34
N MET A 48 4.06 0.97 -5.38
CA MET A 48 4.60 -0.40 -5.40
C MET A 48 6.11 -0.49 -5.67
N ARG A 49 6.81 0.63 -5.78
CA ARG A 49 8.27 0.63 -6.03
C ARG A 49 9.03 -0.16 -4.98
N GLY A 50 9.91 -1.04 -5.42
CA GLY A 50 10.75 -1.86 -4.56
C GLY A 50 10.00 -2.96 -3.81
N LEU A 51 8.70 -3.11 -4.00
CA LEU A 51 7.94 -4.24 -3.47
C LEU A 51 7.95 -5.40 -4.46
N PRO A 52 8.08 -6.65 -3.98
CA PRO A 52 8.08 -7.84 -4.84
C PRO A 52 6.69 -8.21 -5.36
N GLY A 53 5.65 -7.46 -4.99
CA GLY A 53 4.25 -7.68 -5.28
C GLY A 53 3.38 -7.36 -4.08
N PHE A 54 2.11 -7.75 -4.13
CA PHE A 54 1.16 -7.49 -3.05
C PHE A 54 1.29 -8.44 -1.85
N GLY A 55 2.02 -9.56 -1.98
CA GLY A 55 2.15 -10.53 -0.89
C GLY A 55 0.80 -11.11 -0.48
N ASP A 56 0.46 -10.99 0.81
CA ASP A 56 -0.79 -11.52 1.39
C ASP A 56 -1.95 -10.51 1.35
N VAL A 57 -1.74 -9.28 0.83
CA VAL A 57 -2.80 -8.29 0.68
C VAL A 57 -3.39 -8.32 -0.72
N ASP A 58 -4.61 -7.79 -0.86
CA ASP A 58 -5.34 -7.76 -2.13
C ASP A 58 -4.88 -6.62 -3.03
N GLY A 59 -4.40 -5.51 -2.45
CA GLY A 59 -4.00 -4.34 -3.19
C GLY A 59 -3.34 -3.25 -2.36
N MET A 60 -3.26 -2.06 -2.96
CA MET A 60 -2.78 -0.83 -2.32
C MET A 60 -3.80 0.28 -2.57
N LEU A 61 -4.22 0.95 -1.49
CA LEU A 61 -5.17 2.05 -1.51
C LEU A 61 -4.45 3.39 -1.39
N PHE A 62 -4.77 4.30 -2.29
CA PHE A 62 -4.31 5.70 -2.27
C PHE A 62 -5.50 6.62 -1.96
N ASP A 63 -5.41 7.40 -0.90
CA ASP A 63 -6.36 8.46 -0.59
C ASP A 63 -5.79 9.83 -0.96
N MET A 64 -6.41 10.50 -1.92
CA MET A 64 -6.03 11.86 -2.30
C MET A 64 -6.58 12.92 -1.33
N GLY A 65 -7.38 12.52 -0.32
CA GLY A 65 -8.03 13.39 0.64
C GLY A 65 -9.22 14.19 0.08
N ARG A 66 -9.32 14.30 -1.24
CA ARG A 66 -10.38 15.01 -1.97
C ARG A 66 -10.41 14.52 -3.41
N ASN A 67 -11.44 14.86 -4.16
CA ASN A 67 -11.44 14.67 -5.60
C ASN A 67 -10.32 15.50 -6.25
N VAL A 68 -9.49 14.85 -7.05
CA VAL A 68 -8.40 15.47 -7.81
C VAL A 68 -8.67 15.38 -9.31
N ASP A 69 -8.11 16.33 -10.05
CA ASP A 69 -8.16 16.32 -11.52
C ASP A 69 -7.18 15.25 -12.05
N PRO A 70 -7.65 14.30 -12.87
CA PRO A 70 -6.77 13.28 -13.46
C PRO A 70 -5.68 13.87 -14.37
N ALA A 71 -5.86 15.09 -14.90
CA ALA A 71 -4.81 15.77 -15.64
C ALA A 71 -3.63 16.19 -14.74
N ALA A 72 -3.91 16.48 -13.47
CA ALA A 72 -2.90 16.90 -12.50
C ALA A 72 -2.23 15.72 -11.78
N VAL A 73 -2.97 14.63 -11.54
CA VAL A 73 -2.48 13.48 -10.78
C VAL A 73 -2.70 12.21 -11.60
N GLY A 74 -1.62 11.52 -11.91
CA GLY A 74 -1.62 10.22 -12.60
C GLY A 74 -0.73 9.22 -11.89
N PHE A 75 -0.77 7.98 -12.35
CA PHE A 75 -0.01 6.86 -11.80
C PHE A 75 1.02 6.37 -12.81
N GLY A 76 2.25 6.13 -12.36
CA GLY A 76 3.34 5.60 -13.16
C GLY A 76 3.81 4.26 -12.60
N MET A 77 4.54 3.51 -13.42
CA MET A 77 5.06 2.18 -13.11
C MET A 77 6.59 2.15 -13.05
N GLU A 78 7.22 3.29 -12.80
CA GLU A 78 8.69 3.36 -12.69
C GLU A 78 9.19 2.45 -11.57
N ASP A 79 10.19 1.63 -11.88
CA ASP A 79 10.78 0.63 -10.98
C ASP A 79 9.79 -0.44 -10.48
N VAL A 80 8.71 -0.68 -11.22
CA VAL A 80 7.78 -1.78 -10.99
C VAL A 80 7.92 -2.79 -12.12
N GLY A 81 8.50 -3.94 -11.83
CA GLY A 81 8.87 -4.98 -12.80
C GLY A 81 7.75 -5.98 -13.13
N TYR A 82 6.50 -5.70 -12.76
CA TYR A 82 5.34 -6.57 -13.00
C TYR A 82 4.10 -5.72 -13.31
N PRO A 83 3.14 -6.24 -14.08
CA PRO A 83 1.92 -5.51 -14.41
C PRO A 83 1.00 -5.40 -13.19
N ILE A 84 0.23 -4.32 -13.13
CA ILE A 84 -0.74 -4.00 -12.08
C ILE A 84 -2.01 -3.47 -12.74
N ASP A 85 -3.17 -3.85 -12.22
CA ASP A 85 -4.43 -3.20 -12.57
C ASP A 85 -4.74 -2.11 -11.53
N ILE A 86 -5.41 -1.04 -11.96
CA ILE A 86 -5.82 0.07 -11.12
C ILE A 86 -7.30 0.40 -11.34
N ALA A 87 -7.99 0.72 -10.26
CA ALA A 87 -9.36 1.26 -10.27
C ALA A 87 -9.39 2.59 -9.54
N TRP A 88 -10.07 3.59 -10.12
CA TRP A 88 -10.26 4.91 -9.52
C TRP A 88 -11.71 5.08 -9.10
N PHE A 89 -11.90 5.68 -7.93
CA PHE A 89 -13.21 5.94 -7.33
C PHE A 89 -13.31 7.41 -6.91
N ASP A 90 -14.47 7.99 -7.07
CA ASP A 90 -14.73 9.37 -6.61
C ASP A 90 -14.90 9.45 -5.09
N GLY A 91 -15.12 10.65 -4.57
CA GLY A 91 -15.29 10.88 -3.12
C GLY A 91 -16.52 10.22 -2.51
N SER A 92 -17.49 9.78 -3.32
CA SER A 92 -18.64 8.98 -2.89
C SER A 92 -18.39 7.47 -2.91
N GLY A 93 -17.21 7.05 -3.40
CA GLY A 93 -16.85 5.65 -3.63
C GLY A 93 -17.36 5.09 -4.94
N ALA A 94 -17.95 5.89 -5.82
CA ALA A 94 -18.40 5.43 -7.14
C ALA A 94 -17.20 5.16 -8.05
N LEU A 95 -17.23 4.05 -8.80
CA LEU A 95 -16.23 3.72 -9.79
C LEU A 95 -16.19 4.79 -10.89
N VAL A 96 -14.99 5.33 -11.14
CA VAL A 96 -14.73 6.29 -12.22
C VAL A 96 -14.22 5.56 -13.47
N SER A 97 -13.15 4.80 -13.34
CA SER A 97 -12.55 4.01 -14.43
C SER A 97 -11.55 3.01 -13.89
N THR A 98 -11.12 2.11 -14.77
CA THR A 98 -10.04 1.15 -14.51
C THR A 98 -9.01 1.19 -15.62
N ALA A 99 -7.81 0.72 -15.35
CA ALA A 99 -6.78 0.52 -16.36
C ALA A 99 -5.86 -0.64 -15.99
N SER A 100 -5.22 -1.22 -17.01
CA SER A 100 -4.12 -2.15 -16.84
C SER A 100 -2.81 -1.41 -17.09
N MET A 101 -1.90 -1.47 -16.14
CA MET A 101 -0.60 -0.79 -16.16
C MET A 101 0.50 -1.81 -16.43
N ALA A 102 1.24 -1.62 -17.52
CA ALA A 102 2.34 -2.51 -17.88
C ALA A 102 3.55 -2.29 -16.97
N ALA A 103 4.30 -3.37 -16.72
CA ALA A 103 5.60 -3.26 -16.07
C ALA A 103 6.50 -2.24 -16.78
N CYS A 104 7.25 -1.44 -16.01
CA CYS A 104 8.21 -0.47 -16.54
C CYS A 104 9.43 -0.39 -15.64
N GLU A 105 10.52 -1.06 -16.06
CA GLU A 105 11.77 -1.11 -15.29
C GLU A 105 12.72 0.04 -15.61
N ALA A 106 12.50 0.72 -16.75
CA ALA A 106 13.33 1.83 -17.19
C ALA A 106 12.50 2.94 -17.85
N PRO A 107 12.71 4.22 -17.47
CA PRO A 107 12.02 5.34 -18.09
C PRO A 107 12.42 5.51 -19.59
N PRO A 108 11.52 6.10 -20.41
CA PRO A 108 10.26 6.74 -20.04
C PRO A 108 9.14 5.73 -19.79
N CYS A 109 8.40 5.89 -18.70
CA CYS A 109 7.25 5.07 -18.37
C CYS A 109 5.94 5.80 -18.68
N PRO A 110 4.90 5.10 -19.16
CA PRO A 110 3.58 5.69 -19.33
C PRO A 110 3.01 6.23 -18.02
N VAL A 111 2.23 7.29 -18.11
CA VAL A 111 1.42 7.79 -17.00
C VAL A 111 -0.04 7.42 -17.26
N TYR A 112 -0.63 6.71 -16.34
CA TYR A 112 -2.02 6.26 -16.39
C TYR A 112 -2.90 7.24 -15.63
N ARG A 113 -4.06 7.57 -16.21
CA ARG A 113 -4.96 8.59 -15.68
C ARG A 113 -6.38 8.07 -15.66
N ALA A 114 -7.14 8.47 -14.64
CA ALA A 114 -8.56 8.22 -14.58
C ALA A 114 -9.31 8.98 -15.68
N ASP A 115 -10.50 8.51 -16.07
CA ASP A 115 -11.37 9.15 -17.05
C ASP A 115 -12.10 10.37 -16.49
N GLY A 116 -12.05 10.61 -15.19
CA GLY A 116 -12.68 11.73 -14.51
C GLY A 116 -12.07 11.98 -13.14
N PRO A 117 -12.55 13.03 -12.42
CA PRO A 117 -12.10 13.34 -11.07
C PRO A 117 -12.28 12.14 -10.12
N TYR A 118 -11.29 11.91 -9.26
CA TYR A 118 -11.30 10.80 -8.30
C TYR A 118 -10.67 11.22 -6.98
N ARG A 119 -11.07 10.54 -5.91
CA ARG A 119 -10.44 10.67 -4.58
C ARG A 119 -9.57 9.46 -4.24
N TRP A 120 -10.03 8.28 -4.63
CA TRP A 120 -9.42 7.02 -4.26
C TRP A 120 -8.86 6.32 -5.48
N ALA A 121 -7.70 5.69 -5.34
CA ALA A 121 -7.19 4.73 -6.31
C ALA A 121 -6.84 3.44 -5.58
N VAL A 122 -7.16 2.31 -6.19
CA VAL A 122 -6.77 0.99 -5.68
C VAL A 122 -5.99 0.27 -6.76
N GLU A 123 -4.74 -0.06 -6.45
CA GLU A 123 -3.94 -0.96 -7.27
C GLU A 123 -4.13 -2.39 -6.81
N GLY A 124 -4.24 -3.31 -7.74
CA GLY A 124 -4.42 -4.73 -7.47
C GLY A 124 -3.74 -5.60 -8.52
N ARG A 125 -3.79 -6.91 -8.32
CA ARG A 125 -3.25 -7.88 -9.29
C ARG A 125 -3.99 -7.77 -10.61
N VAL A 126 -3.34 -8.16 -11.70
CA VAL A 126 -3.97 -8.25 -13.01
C VAL A 126 -5.25 -9.09 -12.92
N GLY A 127 -6.36 -8.56 -13.46
CA GLY A 127 -7.68 -9.16 -13.41
C GLY A 127 -8.49 -8.84 -12.15
N ALA A 128 -7.92 -8.16 -11.16
CA ALA A 128 -8.59 -7.86 -9.89
C ALA A 128 -9.90 -7.07 -10.05
N PHE A 129 -10.00 -6.26 -11.10
CA PHE A 129 -11.16 -5.40 -11.36
C PHE A 129 -11.95 -5.80 -12.62
N SER A 130 -11.70 -6.98 -13.20
CA SER A 130 -12.32 -7.41 -14.47
C SER A 130 -13.84 -7.56 -14.38
N ASP A 131 -14.36 -7.91 -13.22
CA ASP A 131 -15.78 -8.18 -13.00
C ASP A 131 -16.53 -6.99 -12.37
N MET A 132 -15.85 -5.84 -12.22
CA MET A 132 -16.47 -4.64 -11.65
C MET A 132 -17.46 -3.99 -12.61
N GLY A 133 -18.64 -3.68 -12.07
CA GLY A 133 -19.69 -2.93 -12.76
C GLY A 133 -19.82 -1.49 -12.23
N PRO A 134 -20.64 -0.66 -12.90
CA PRO A 134 -20.85 0.74 -12.51
C PRO A 134 -21.56 0.92 -11.17
N GLU A 135 -22.20 -0.13 -10.65
CA GLU A 135 -22.84 -0.16 -9.33
C GLU A 135 -21.89 -0.50 -8.19
N ASP A 136 -20.71 -1.07 -8.49
CA ASP A 136 -19.73 -1.41 -7.48
C ASP A 136 -19.13 -0.14 -6.86
N ARG A 137 -18.94 -0.20 -5.55
CA ARG A 137 -18.48 0.94 -4.78
C ARG A 137 -17.31 0.55 -3.90
N LEU A 138 -16.43 1.52 -3.71
CA LEU A 138 -15.43 1.47 -2.66
C LEU A 138 -16.05 2.05 -1.38
N VAL A 139 -15.96 1.30 -0.29
CA VAL A 139 -16.28 1.77 1.06
C VAL A 139 -15.00 1.71 1.89
N VAL A 140 -14.60 2.87 2.37
CA VAL A 140 -13.45 3.05 3.26
C VAL A 140 -14.00 3.46 4.62
N GLU A 141 -13.86 2.58 5.59
CA GLU A 141 -14.29 2.87 6.96
C GLU A 141 -13.17 3.67 7.70
N ASP A 142 -13.57 4.65 8.50
CA ASP A 142 -12.68 5.48 9.32
C ASP A 142 -12.12 4.71 10.54
#